data_f6dd5e6909314570359ea68feec11ada
#
_entry.id   f6dd5e6909314570359ea68feec11ada
#
_cell.length_a   1.000
_cell.length_b   1.000
_cell.length_c   1.000
_cell.angle_alpha   90.00
_cell.angle_beta   90.00
_cell.angle_gamma   90.00
#
_symmetry.space_group_name_H-M   'P 1'
#
loop_
_entity.id
_entity.type
_entity.pdbx_description
1 polymer ?
#
loop_
_entity_poly.entity_id
_entity_poly.type
_entity_poly.pdbx_seq_one_letter_code
_entity_poly.pdbx_strand_id
1 'polypeptide(L)'
;MNPRPPSRVDLLRGTLDLLILRTLRQGPSHGHAIAKHIQRTSEDLLQVETGSLYPALYRLEARGWIAASWELSDKGKRARYYRITPKGRRQLAAEHSKWDAFARAMGLLLKPASEDTP
;
A
#
# COMPACT_ATOMS: atom_id res chain seq x y z
N MET A 1 14.99 3.88 -28.89
CA MET A 1 13.78 4.21 -28.14
C MET A 1 14.03 4.05 -26.67
N ASN A 2 13.68 5.03 -25.94
CA ASN A 2 13.83 4.96 -24.48
C ASN A 2 12.57 4.39 -23.89
N PRO A 3 12.62 3.17 -23.38
CA PRO A 3 11.41 2.63 -22.78
C PRO A 3 11.00 3.47 -21.57
N ARG A 4 9.71 3.65 -21.46
CA ARG A 4 9.18 4.33 -20.30
C ARG A 4 9.62 3.57 -19.05
N PRO A 5 10.09 4.26 -18.01
CA PRO A 5 10.40 3.54 -16.77
C PRO A 5 9.15 2.83 -16.26
N PRO A 6 9.31 1.69 -15.60
CA PRO A 6 8.16 1.00 -15.02
C PRO A 6 7.36 1.96 -14.16
N SER A 7 6.04 1.88 -14.27
CA SER A 7 5.18 2.65 -13.38
C SER A 7 5.47 2.21 -11.94
N ARG A 8 5.56 3.19 -11.04
CA ARG A 8 5.70 2.86 -9.62
C ARG A 8 4.57 1.97 -9.14
N VAL A 9 3.36 2.20 -9.69
CA VAL A 9 2.22 1.35 -9.35
C VAL A 9 2.44 -0.08 -9.80
N ASP A 10 2.99 -0.28 -10.99
CA ASP A 10 3.28 -1.62 -11.48
C ASP A 10 4.35 -2.31 -10.63
N LEU A 11 5.41 -1.59 -10.30
CA LEU A 11 6.47 -2.13 -9.45
C LEU A 11 5.94 -2.49 -8.07
N LEU A 12 4.97 -1.73 -7.60
CA LEU A 12 4.43 -1.88 -6.26
C LEU A 12 3.17 -2.74 -6.23
N ARG A 13 2.82 -3.39 -7.33
CA ARG A 13 1.59 -4.15 -7.36
C ARG A 13 1.50 -5.14 -6.20
N GLY A 14 2.59 -5.81 -5.91
CA GLY A 14 2.66 -6.74 -4.78
C GLY A 14 2.69 -6.05 -3.43
N THR A 15 3.06 -4.76 -3.38
CA THR A 15 3.17 -4.02 -2.14
C THR A 15 2.04 -3.02 -1.93
N LEU A 16 1.27 -2.69 -2.96
CA LEU A 16 0.14 -1.79 -2.79
C LEU A 16 -0.85 -2.35 -1.77
N ASP A 17 -1.11 -3.65 -1.84
CA ASP A 17 -1.99 -4.32 -0.89
C ASP A 17 -1.47 -4.17 0.54
N LEU A 18 -0.16 -4.34 0.72
CA LEU A 18 0.50 -4.14 2.02
C LEU A 18 0.32 -2.71 2.52
N LEU A 19 0.49 -1.73 1.64
CA LEU A 19 0.37 -0.32 2.01
C LEU A 19 -1.06 0.03 2.41
N ILE A 20 -2.04 -0.52 1.71
CA ILE A 20 -3.44 -0.30 2.06
C ILE A 20 -3.74 -0.91 3.44
N LEU A 21 -3.32 -2.15 3.66
CA LEU A 21 -3.56 -2.81 4.95
C LEU A 21 -2.88 -2.04 6.09
N ARG A 22 -1.66 -1.56 5.86
CA ARG A 22 -0.94 -0.79 6.87
C ARG A 22 -1.65 0.52 7.19
N THR A 23 -2.16 1.19 6.16
CA THR A 23 -2.92 2.42 6.36
C THR A 23 -4.17 2.16 7.20
N LEU A 24 -4.90 1.09 6.89
CA LEU A 24 -6.13 0.78 7.59
C LEU A 24 -5.90 0.25 9.00
N ARG A 25 -4.67 -0.18 9.31
CA ARG A 25 -4.34 -0.55 10.68
C ARG A 25 -4.49 0.63 11.63
N GLN A 26 -4.32 1.85 11.14
CA GLN A 26 -4.46 3.05 11.96
C GLN A 26 -5.92 3.39 12.25
N GLY A 27 -6.83 2.91 11.43
CA GLY A 27 -8.25 3.15 11.58
C GLY A 27 -8.97 3.12 10.25
N PRO A 28 -10.29 3.10 10.27
CA PRO A 28 -11.08 3.09 9.04
C PRO A 28 -10.82 4.33 8.19
N SER A 29 -10.90 4.16 6.87
CA SER A 29 -10.64 5.26 5.95
C SER A 29 -11.31 4.98 4.61
N HIS A 30 -11.68 6.05 3.90
CA HIS A 30 -12.18 5.92 2.54
C HIS A 30 -11.03 5.91 1.54
N GLY A 31 -11.33 5.49 0.29
CA GLY A 31 -10.28 5.26 -0.70
C GLY A 31 -9.38 6.47 -0.96
N HIS A 32 -9.99 7.65 -1.12
CA HIS A 32 -9.22 8.85 -1.39
C HIS A 32 -8.23 9.17 -0.26
N ALA A 33 -8.69 9.01 0.98
CA ALA A 33 -7.82 9.26 2.13
C ALA A 33 -6.70 8.24 2.23
N ILE A 34 -6.96 6.98 1.84
CA ILE A 34 -5.92 5.95 1.81
C ILE A 34 -4.81 6.36 0.84
N ALA A 35 -5.21 6.75 -0.38
CA ALA A 35 -4.24 7.15 -1.40
C ALA A 35 -3.43 8.36 -0.94
N LYS A 36 -4.09 9.35 -0.36
CA LYS A 36 -3.41 10.55 0.13
C LYS A 36 -2.45 10.24 1.27
N HIS A 37 -2.84 9.33 2.15
CA HIS A 37 -1.97 8.94 3.25
C HIS A 37 -0.69 8.30 2.72
N ILE A 38 -0.82 7.38 1.77
CA ILE A 38 0.33 6.71 1.18
C ILE A 38 1.25 7.73 0.51
N GLN A 39 0.67 8.66 -0.24
CA GLN A 39 1.45 9.66 -0.94
C GLN A 39 2.20 10.56 0.03
N ARG A 40 1.50 11.11 1.03
CA ARG A 40 2.13 12.02 1.99
C ARG A 40 3.17 11.33 2.85
N THR A 41 2.87 10.14 3.34
CA THR A 41 3.79 9.43 4.22
C THR A 41 5.05 9.02 3.50
N SER A 42 4.97 8.78 2.19
CA SER A 42 6.13 8.46 1.38
C SER A 42 6.83 9.70 0.81
N GLU A 43 6.46 10.90 1.26
CA GLU A 43 7.05 12.15 0.76
C GLU A 43 6.95 12.25 -0.76
N ASP A 44 5.78 11.92 -1.28
CA ASP A 44 5.45 11.95 -2.71
C ASP A 44 6.23 10.97 -3.58
N LEU A 45 7.01 10.07 -2.97
CA LEU A 45 7.71 9.05 -3.74
C LEU A 45 6.75 8.04 -4.33
N LEU A 46 5.64 7.77 -3.65
CA LEU A 46 4.63 6.83 -4.11
C LEU A 46 3.34 7.59 -4.42
N GLN A 47 2.84 7.39 -5.63
CA GLN A 47 1.57 7.94 -6.04
C GLN A 47 0.64 6.80 -6.39
N VAL A 48 -0.55 6.81 -5.79
CA VAL A 48 -1.52 5.74 -5.98
C VAL A 48 -2.64 6.26 -6.85
N GLU A 49 -2.70 5.78 -8.07
CA GLU A 49 -3.72 6.20 -9.00
C GLU A 49 -5.03 5.46 -8.73
N THR A 50 -6.13 6.14 -9.02
CA THR A 50 -7.47 5.59 -8.87
C THR A 50 -7.62 4.25 -9.59
N GLY A 51 -7.04 4.15 -10.78
CA GLY A 51 -7.12 2.95 -11.58
C GLY A 51 -6.45 1.73 -10.96
N SER A 52 -5.56 1.93 -10.01
CA SER A 52 -4.92 0.83 -9.29
C SER A 52 -5.51 0.64 -7.90
N LEU A 53 -5.91 1.74 -7.27
CA LEU A 53 -6.40 1.71 -5.90
C LEU A 53 -7.69 0.91 -5.76
N TYR A 54 -8.71 1.25 -6.57
CA TYR A 54 -10.01 0.62 -6.38
C TYR A 54 -10.03 -0.86 -6.74
N PRO A 55 -9.34 -1.31 -7.79
CA PRO A 55 -9.18 -2.75 -8.00
C PRO A 55 -8.48 -3.45 -6.84
N ALA A 56 -7.50 -2.80 -6.23
CA ALA A 56 -6.82 -3.37 -5.06
C ALA A 56 -7.76 -3.50 -3.88
N LEU A 57 -8.53 -2.45 -3.61
CA LEU A 57 -9.52 -2.50 -2.53
C LEU A 57 -10.53 -3.61 -2.76
N TYR A 58 -10.98 -3.77 -4.00
CA TYR A 58 -11.91 -4.83 -4.35
C TYR A 58 -11.30 -6.22 -4.07
N ARG A 59 -10.04 -6.41 -4.47
CA ARG A 59 -9.36 -7.69 -4.22
C ARG A 59 -9.24 -7.99 -2.73
N LEU A 60 -8.84 -6.99 -1.97
CA LEU A 60 -8.65 -7.17 -0.53
C LEU A 60 -9.95 -7.47 0.18
N GLU A 61 -11.02 -6.82 -0.26
CA GLU A 61 -12.35 -7.06 0.29
C GLU A 61 -12.81 -8.48 -0.07
N ALA A 62 -12.59 -8.91 -1.31
CA ALA A 62 -12.97 -10.24 -1.74
C ALA A 62 -12.25 -11.33 -0.95
N ARG A 63 -11.03 -11.05 -0.51
CA ARG A 63 -10.25 -11.99 0.29
C ARG A 63 -10.60 -11.93 1.78
N GLY A 64 -11.47 -11.02 2.16
CA GLY A 64 -11.85 -10.88 3.56
C GLY A 64 -10.80 -10.21 4.43
N TRP A 65 -9.82 -9.55 3.83
CA TRP A 65 -8.78 -8.84 4.58
C TRP A 65 -9.22 -7.44 5.01
N ILE A 66 -10.15 -6.87 4.28
CA ILE A 66 -10.78 -5.60 4.65
C ILE A 66 -12.29 -5.76 4.49
N ALA A 67 -13.03 -4.92 5.20
CA ALA A 67 -14.47 -4.85 5.09
C ALA A 67 -14.87 -3.41 4.81
N ALA A 68 -15.97 -3.23 4.11
CA ALA A 68 -16.42 -1.92 3.70
C ALA A 68 -17.80 -1.60 4.26
N SER A 69 -18.05 -0.33 4.53
CA SER A 69 -19.36 0.15 4.92
C SER A 69 -19.57 1.55 4.35
N TRP A 70 -20.82 1.89 4.10
CA TRP A 70 -21.16 3.23 3.66
C TRP A 70 -21.41 4.10 4.89
N GLU A 71 -20.73 5.24 4.94
CA GLU A 71 -20.86 6.17 6.05
C GLU A 71 -20.84 7.59 5.53
N LEU A 72 -21.30 8.52 6.36
CA LEU A 72 -21.23 9.93 6.02
C LEU A 72 -19.84 10.46 6.35
N SER A 73 -19.27 11.18 5.38
CA SER A 73 -18.02 11.87 5.62
C SER A 73 -18.25 13.14 6.45
N ASP A 74 -17.16 13.78 6.84
CA ASP A 74 -17.23 15.06 7.57
C ASP A 74 -18.00 16.13 6.81
N LYS A 75 -18.04 16.00 5.49
CA LYS A 75 -18.74 16.96 4.64
C LYS A 75 -20.17 16.54 4.34
N GLY A 76 -20.68 15.55 5.04
CA GLY A 76 -22.05 15.09 4.88
C GLY A 76 -22.30 14.26 3.63
N LYS A 77 -21.25 13.83 2.94
CA LYS A 77 -21.39 12.99 1.74
C LYS A 77 -21.21 11.54 2.11
N ARG A 78 -21.97 10.67 1.44
CA ARG A 78 -21.79 9.23 1.62
C ARG A 78 -20.49 8.81 0.97
N ALA A 79 -19.70 8.03 1.71
CA ALA A 79 -18.45 7.48 1.22
C ALA A 79 -18.32 6.06 1.71
N ARG A 80 -17.62 5.25 0.92
CA ARG A 80 -17.37 3.88 1.31
C ARG A 80 -16.11 3.86 2.16
N TYR A 81 -16.27 3.45 3.42
CA TYR A 81 -15.16 3.34 4.35
C TYR A 81 -14.72 1.90 4.46
N TYR A 82 -13.42 1.73 4.55
CA TYR A 82 -12.80 0.42 4.65
C TYR A 82 -12.15 0.28 6.00
N ARG A 83 -12.18 -0.92 6.55
CA ARG A 83 -11.47 -1.23 7.79
C ARG A 83 -10.77 -2.57 7.63
N ILE A 84 -9.65 -2.71 8.32
CA ILE A 84 -8.92 -3.98 8.30
C ILE A 84 -9.65 -4.98 9.20
N THR A 85 -9.68 -6.25 8.76
CA THR A 85 -10.29 -7.34 9.53
C THR A 85 -9.20 -8.05 10.33
N PRO A 86 -9.57 -8.91 11.30
CA PRO A 86 -8.56 -9.74 11.97
C PRO A 86 -7.75 -10.58 10.99
N LYS A 87 -8.40 -11.13 9.96
CA LYS A 87 -7.71 -11.85 8.91
C LYS A 87 -6.72 -10.95 8.17
N GLY A 88 -7.13 -9.71 7.90
CA GLY A 88 -6.25 -8.72 7.26
C GLY A 88 -5.06 -8.37 8.12
N ARG A 89 -5.24 -8.28 9.44
CA ARG A 89 -4.13 -7.99 10.34
C ARG A 89 -3.08 -9.11 10.31
N ARG A 90 -3.53 -10.34 10.24
CA ARG A 90 -2.60 -11.48 10.12
C ARG A 90 -1.86 -11.44 8.79
N GLN A 91 -2.57 -11.11 7.73
CA GLN A 91 -1.96 -10.99 6.41
C GLN A 91 -0.94 -9.84 6.39
N LEU A 92 -1.28 -8.72 7.01
CA LEU A 92 -0.37 -7.58 7.09
C LEU A 92 0.94 -7.98 7.77
N ALA A 93 0.85 -8.69 8.89
CA ALA A 93 2.06 -9.12 9.61
C ALA A 93 2.94 -10.01 8.74
N ALA A 94 2.32 -10.98 8.03
CA ALA A 94 3.06 -11.88 7.17
C ALA A 94 3.73 -11.14 6.00
N GLU A 95 2.99 -10.26 5.35
CA GLU A 95 3.52 -9.50 4.22
C GLU A 95 4.59 -8.51 4.65
N HIS A 96 4.41 -7.89 5.82
CA HIS A 96 5.39 -6.95 6.34
C HIS A 96 6.72 -7.65 6.60
N SER A 97 6.68 -8.85 7.17
CA SER A 97 7.90 -9.64 7.41
C SER A 97 8.62 -9.97 6.12
N LYS A 98 7.87 -10.35 5.09
CA LYS A 98 8.46 -10.63 3.78
C LYS A 98 9.09 -9.39 3.18
N TRP A 99 8.42 -8.27 3.31
CA TRP A 99 8.94 -7.01 2.78
C TRP A 99 10.23 -6.60 3.49
N ASP A 100 10.28 -6.72 4.82
CA ASP A 100 11.49 -6.39 5.56
C ASP A 100 12.67 -7.24 5.09
N ALA A 101 12.45 -8.53 4.90
CA ALA A 101 13.49 -9.42 4.42
C ALA A 101 13.95 -9.03 3.02
N PHE A 102 13.00 -8.71 2.15
CA PHE A 102 13.30 -8.31 0.78
C PHE A 102 14.08 -6.99 0.75
N ALA A 103 13.62 -6.00 1.53
CA ALA A 103 14.27 -4.70 1.57
C ALA A 103 15.70 -4.83 2.10
N ARG A 104 15.89 -5.68 3.09
CA ARG A 104 17.23 -5.94 3.62
C ARG A 104 18.12 -6.57 2.56
N ALA A 105 17.61 -7.57 1.85
CA ALA A 105 18.37 -8.23 0.79
C ALA A 105 18.75 -7.24 -0.31
N MET A 106 17.80 -6.38 -0.71
CA MET A 106 18.07 -5.37 -1.72
C MET A 106 19.16 -4.40 -1.27
N GLY A 107 19.07 -3.98 -0.02
CA GLY A 107 20.10 -3.08 0.52
C GLY A 107 21.49 -3.69 0.50
N LEU A 108 21.58 -4.97 0.83
CA LEU A 108 22.86 -5.66 0.82
C LEU A 108 23.40 -5.83 -0.60
N LEU A 109 22.53 -6.18 -1.54
CA LEU A 109 22.94 -6.44 -2.91
C LEU A 109 23.28 -5.16 -3.68
N LEU A 110 22.59 -4.06 -3.37
CA LEU A 110 22.77 -2.80 -4.08
C LEU A 110 23.76 -1.87 -3.40
N LYS A 111 24.40 -2.34 -2.36
CA LYS A 111 25.38 -1.55 -1.67
C LYS A 111 26.50 -1.13 -2.64
N PRO A 112 26.89 0.15 -2.65
CA PRO A 112 27.93 0.60 -3.56
C PRO A 112 29.26 -0.11 -3.31
N ALA A 113 29.95 -0.45 -4.39
CA ALA A 113 31.23 -1.14 -4.30
C ALA A 113 32.27 -0.33 -3.53
N SER A 114 32.19 1.01 -3.62
CA SER A 114 33.13 1.87 -2.92
C SER A 114 33.03 1.76 -1.39
N GLU A 115 31.91 1.31 -0.89
CA GLU A 115 31.73 1.09 0.54
C GLU A 115 32.35 -0.22 0.99
N ASP A 116 32.57 -1.14 0.07
CA ASP A 116 33.14 -2.44 0.35
C ASP A 116 34.66 -2.45 0.26
N THR A 117 35.21 -1.41 -0.33
CA THR A 117 36.65 -1.32 -0.56
C THR A 117 37.31 -0.68 0.64
N PRO A 118 38.32 -1.31 1.21
CA PRO A 118 39.06 -0.73 2.33
C PRO A 118 39.79 0.55 1.91
#